data_3d89b2e63382b31ea7c08955639959a0
#
_entry.id   3d89b2e63382b31ea7c08955639959a0
#
_cell.length_a   1.000
_cell.length_b   1.000
_cell.length_c   1.000
_cell.angle_alpha   90.00
_cell.angle_beta   90.00
_cell.angle_gamma   90.00
#
_symmetry.space_group_name_H-M   'P 1'
#
loop_
_entity.id
_entity.type
_entity.pdbx_description
1 polymer ?
#
loop_
_entity_poly.entity_id
_entity_poly.type
_entity_poly.pdbx_seq_one_letter_code
_entity_poly.pdbx_strand_id
1 'polypeptide(L)'
;MSLSQSTQTRLSGLDLLRNVSMLMVVLLHVCGAGGLLAALPPGSLRWWALWGLEALCSCAVNCYGLLSGYLGVGRKHSLSRLGSLWLQAAFYSAALTALFGLLAPGSLRVRDMIAPLFPVLNGTYWYFSAYFAIFLLMPFLDSALAALSPAAAGRLAAVLIAVFSVADFISPEEVFSTRGGYSVAWLAVLYLLGGCLRLHPPARLPRPWLLLTGYAGFSLLALAGKTFGVSQPGTFFKWGTLLSYTSPLMLLSALCLFLALYRLPALPAPAARVMSFCAPLSFGVYLLHAHPLVWSHLLSGRTAFLAQFSTPLCLAGALAVGLAIFAVGIGADYVRSLIFRAGGHVIGRLRAGSGAPVN
;
A
#
# COMPACT_ATOMS: atom_id res chain seq x y z
N MET A 1 -35.56 4.64 1.30
CA MET A 1 -34.19 5.20 1.22
C MET A 1 -33.31 4.17 0.56
N SER A 2 -32.87 4.45 -0.63
CA SER A 2 -32.50 3.47 -1.63
C SER A 2 -31.13 2.82 -1.42
N LEU A 3 -30.99 1.56 -1.84
CA LEU A 3 -29.76 0.79 -1.97
C LEU A 3 -28.58 1.58 -2.62
N SER A 4 -28.88 2.62 -3.40
CA SER A 4 -27.89 3.48 -4.06
C SER A 4 -27.10 4.37 -3.09
N GLN A 5 -27.72 4.94 -2.05
CA GLN A 5 -27.02 5.79 -1.09
C GLN A 5 -26.06 4.99 -0.20
N SER A 6 -26.44 3.78 0.25
CA SER A 6 -25.57 2.94 1.06
C SER A 6 -24.34 2.44 0.29
N THR A 7 -24.48 2.20 -1.01
CA THR A 7 -23.37 1.77 -1.88
C THR A 7 -22.41 2.94 -2.14
N GLN A 8 -22.93 4.14 -2.37
CA GLN A 8 -22.11 5.34 -2.60
C GLN A 8 -21.32 5.76 -1.34
N THR A 9 -21.94 5.62 -0.16
CA THR A 9 -21.28 5.86 1.14
C THR A 9 -20.12 4.91 1.36
N ARG A 10 -20.31 3.61 1.09
CA ARG A 10 -19.25 2.58 1.22
C ARG A 10 -18.07 2.83 0.28
N LEU A 11 -18.32 3.26 -0.95
CA LEU A 11 -17.27 3.55 -1.92
C LEU A 11 -16.40 4.73 -1.48
N SER A 12 -16.99 5.81 -0.93
CA SER A 12 -16.24 6.99 -0.50
C SER A 12 -15.28 6.70 0.66
N GLY A 13 -15.69 5.86 1.63
CA GLY A 13 -14.82 5.43 2.73
C GLY A 13 -13.64 4.56 2.27
N LEU A 14 -13.86 3.68 1.29
CA LEU A 14 -12.80 2.84 0.73
C LEU A 14 -11.85 3.63 -0.19
N ASP A 15 -12.36 4.64 -0.92
CA ASP A 15 -11.51 5.56 -1.68
C ASP A 15 -10.65 6.42 -0.75
N LEU A 16 -11.21 6.87 0.37
CA LEU A 16 -10.44 7.55 1.43
C LEU A 16 -9.35 6.63 1.99
N LEU A 17 -9.69 5.37 2.34
CA LEU A 17 -8.72 4.39 2.84
C LEU A 17 -7.56 4.21 1.85
N ARG A 18 -7.86 4.09 0.55
CA ARG A 18 -6.83 3.93 -0.49
C ARG A 18 -5.89 5.14 -0.54
N ASN A 19 -6.43 6.35 -0.53
CA ASN A 19 -5.63 7.58 -0.58
C ASN A 19 -4.81 7.77 0.70
N VAL A 20 -5.41 7.56 1.87
CA VAL A 20 -4.72 7.62 3.17
C VAL A 20 -3.60 6.59 3.23
N SER A 21 -3.86 5.34 2.83
CA SER A 21 -2.83 4.29 2.82
C SER A 21 -1.67 4.64 1.88
N MET A 22 -1.93 5.27 0.72
CA MET A 22 -0.84 5.71 -0.15
C MET A 22 -0.04 6.86 0.46
N LEU A 23 -0.71 7.84 1.07
CA LEU A 23 -0.01 8.91 1.78
C LEU A 23 0.84 8.35 2.93
N MET A 24 0.32 7.37 3.67
CA MET A 24 1.07 6.67 4.72
C MET A 24 2.33 5.98 4.15
N VAL A 25 2.23 5.30 3.01
CA VAL A 25 3.42 4.72 2.32
C VAL A 25 4.44 5.79 1.97
N VAL A 26 3.99 6.92 1.43
CA VAL A 26 4.89 8.05 1.13
C VAL A 26 5.56 8.57 2.40
N LEU A 27 4.81 8.72 3.50
CA LEU A 27 5.34 9.20 4.79
C LEU A 27 6.36 8.23 5.39
N LEU A 28 6.14 6.91 5.33
CA LEU A 28 7.13 5.89 5.72
C LEU A 28 8.45 6.09 4.95
N HIS A 29 8.37 6.39 3.66
CA HIS A 29 9.55 6.59 2.84
C HIS A 29 10.22 7.96 3.13
N VAL A 30 9.44 9.01 3.37
CA VAL A 30 9.96 10.32 3.79
C VAL A 30 10.66 10.24 5.15
N CYS A 31 10.05 9.58 6.13
CA CYS A 31 10.61 9.46 7.47
C CYS A 31 11.79 8.47 7.52
N GLY A 32 11.62 7.27 6.95
CA GLY A 32 12.63 6.21 6.95
C GLY A 32 13.75 6.45 5.95
N ALA A 33 13.49 6.22 4.66
CA ALA A 33 14.49 6.35 3.59
C ALA A 33 15.00 7.79 3.42
N GLY A 34 14.16 8.80 3.67
CA GLY A 34 14.56 10.20 3.68
C GLY A 34 15.58 10.55 4.77
N GLY A 35 15.86 9.63 5.70
CA GLY A 35 16.89 9.76 6.72
C GLY A 35 16.44 10.54 7.95
N LEU A 36 15.18 10.97 8.00
CA LEU A 36 14.69 11.80 9.10
C LEU A 36 14.73 11.05 10.45
N LEU A 37 14.22 9.81 10.51
CA LEU A 37 14.23 9.02 11.75
C LEU A 37 15.64 8.72 12.26
N ALA A 38 16.58 8.48 11.35
CA ALA A 38 17.97 8.20 11.70
C ALA A 38 18.72 9.45 12.23
N ALA A 39 18.30 10.65 11.83
CA ALA A 39 18.89 11.91 12.25
C ALA A 39 18.41 12.40 13.63
N LEU A 40 17.38 11.75 14.21
CA LEU A 40 16.80 12.17 15.49
C LEU A 40 17.50 11.48 16.68
N PRO A 41 17.88 12.24 17.73
CA PRO A 41 18.42 11.65 18.94
C PRO A 41 17.40 10.71 19.60
N PRO A 42 17.76 9.44 19.86
CA PRO A 42 16.87 8.49 20.52
C PRO A 42 16.32 9.02 21.85
N GLY A 43 15.03 8.79 22.11
CA GLY A 43 14.36 9.21 23.33
C GLY A 43 13.98 10.69 23.39
N SER A 44 14.37 11.52 22.43
CA SER A 44 13.92 12.92 22.36
C SER A 44 12.44 13.03 22.02
N LEU A 45 11.80 14.15 22.40
CA LEU A 45 10.39 14.41 22.05
C LEU A 45 10.16 14.33 20.52
N ARG A 46 11.10 14.82 19.72
CA ARG A 46 11.07 14.71 18.24
C ARG A 46 11.13 13.27 17.79
N TRP A 47 11.99 12.45 18.38
CA TRP A 47 12.10 11.04 18.10
C TRP A 47 10.78 10.31 18.36
N TRP A 48 10.16 10.52 19.53
CA TRP A 48 8.86 9.90 19.85
C TRP A 48 7.74 10.36 18.90
N ALA A 49 7.70 11.64 18.56
CA ALA A 49 6.69 12.20 17.66
C ALA A 49 6.80 11.61 16.25
N LEU A 50 8.01 11.54 15.68
CA LEU A 50 8.23 11.02 14.32
C LEU A 50 8.09 9.48 14.26
N TRP A 51 8.58 8.76 15.25
CA TRP A 51 8.35 7.32 15.34
C TRP A 51 6.88 6.98 15.62
N GLY A 52 6.15 7.86 16.31
CA GLY A 52 4.70 7.77 16.44
C GLY A 52 3.99 7.90 15.10
N LEU A 53 4.40 8.88 14.28
CA LEU A 53 3.90 9.02 12.90
C LEU A 53 4.25 7.78 12.05
N GLU A 54 5.49 7.28 12.13
CA GLU A 54 5.93 6.06 11.45
C GLU A 54 5.09 4.86 11.85
N ALA A 55 4.85 4.67 13.16
CA ALA A 55 4.05 3.56 13.69
C ALA A 55 2.60 3.61 13.20
N LEU A 56 1.99 4.80 13.17
CA LEU A 56 0.66 4.99 12.61
C LEU A 56 0.62 4.65 11.11
N CYS A 57 1.67 4.96 10.37
CA CYS A 57 1.75 4.67 8.94
C CYS A 57 2.10 3.21 8.62
N SER A 58 2.71 2.47 9.54
CA SER A 58 3.25 1.11 9.29
C SER A 58 2.20 0.08 8.87
N CYS A 59 0.91 0.29 9.12
CA CYS A 59 -0.16 -0.59 8.67
C CYS A 59 -0.62 -0.37 7.20
N ALA A 60 -0.04 0.58 6.48
CA ALA A 60 -0.49 1.01 5.16
C ALA A 60 -0.58 -0.12 4.12
N VAL A 61 0.45 -0.97 4.03
CA VAL A 61 0.50 -2.11 3.10
C VAL A 61 -0.59 -3.13 3.43
N ASN A 62 -0.84 -3.37 4.71
CA ASN A 62 -1.91 -4.26 5.16
C ASN A 62 -3.29 -3.72 4.74
N CYS A 63 -3.51 -2.41 4.85
CA CYS A 63 -4.74 -1.77 4.36
C CYS A 63 -4.92 -1.99 2.85
N TYR A 64 -3.85 -1.87 2.04
CA TYR A 64 -3.91 -2.15 0.61
C TYR A 64 -4.23 -3.61 0.29
N GLY A 65 -3.60 -4.54 1.00
CA GLY A 65 -3.86 -5.97 0.83
C GLY A 65 -5.31 -6.34 1.19
N LEU A 66 -5.81 -5.88 2.34
CA LEU A 66 -7.21 -6.05 2.77
C LEU A 66 -8.19 -5.43 1.76
N LEU A 67 -7.88 -4.21 1.28
CA LEU A 67 -8.69 -3.52 0.27
C LEU A 67 -8.74 -4.30 -1.05
N SER A 68 -7.60 -4.89 -1.46
CA SER A 68 -7.52 -5.71 -2.67
C SER A 68 -8.42 -6.94 -2.58
N GLY A 69 -8.42 -7.65 -1.45
CA GLY A 69 -9.30 -8.79 -1.22
C GLY A 69 -10.77 -8.38 -1.12
N TYR A 70 -11.06 -7.33 -0.36
CA TYR A 70 -12.44 -6.85 -0.17
C TYR A 70 -13.08 -6.37 -1.48
N LEU A 71 -12.34 -5.67 -2.34
CA LEU A 71 -12.84 -5.15 -3.60
C LEU A 71 -12.67 -6.14 -4.76
N GLY A 72 -11.73 -7.09 -4.65
CA GLY A 72 -11.39 -8.06 -5.70
C GLY A 72 -12.33 -9.25 -5.73
N VAL A 73 -12.65 -9.82 -4.55
CA VAL A 73 -13.44 -11.05 -4.47
C VAL A 73 -14.77 -10.93 -5.20
N GLY A 74 -15.07 -11.94 -6.02
CA GLY A 74 -16.27 -12.00 -6.84
C GLY A 74 -16.25 -11.09 -8.08
N ARG A 75 -15.13 -10.48 -8.41
CA ARG A 75 -14.95 -9.69 -9.65
C ARG A 75 -14.25 -10.51 -10.72
N LYS A 76 -14.50 -10.19 -11.98
CA LYS A 76 -13.80 -10.80 -13.11
C LYS A 76 -12.35 -10.30 -13.15
N HIS A 77 -11.40 -11.22 -12.99
CA HIS A 77 -9.96 -10.96 -13.08
C HIS A 77 -9.51 -11.20 -14.53
N SER A 78 -9.44 -10.12 -15.33
CA SER A 78 -9.05 -10.23 -16.74
C SER A 78 -7.55 -9.99 -16.93
N LEU A 79 -6.92 -10.77 -17.81
CA LEU A 79 -5.52 -10.56 -18.20
C LEU A 79 -5.30 -9.17 -18.83
N SER A 80 -6.31 -8.61 -19.51
CA SER A 80 -6.27 -7.25 -20.03
C SER A 80 -6.06 -6.21 -18.93
N ARG A 81 -6.72 -6.37 -17.77
CA ARG A 81 -6.51 -5.50 -16.61
C ARG A 81 -5.10 -5.66 -16.05
N LEU A 82 -4.62 -6.89 -15.94
CA LEU A 82 -3.24 -7.15 -15.49
C LEU A 82 -2.22 -6.53 -16.45
N GLY A 83 -2.43 -6.69 -17.76
CA GLY A 83 -1.61 -6.06 -18.81
C GLY A 83 -1.61 -4.54 -18.72
N SER A 84 -2.75 -3.92 -18.40
CA SER A 84 -2.84 -2.46 -18.20
C SER A 84 -2.03 -1.99 -17.00
N LEU A 85 -2.05 -2.74 -15.88
CA LEU A 85 -1.23 -2.44 -14.69
C LEU A 85 0.26 -2.64 -14.99
N TRP A 86 0.61 -3.71 -15.72
CA TRP A 86 1.98 -3.94 -16.13
C TRP A 86 2.49 -2.83 -17.06
N LEU A 87 1.69 -2.42 -18.04
CA LEU A 87 2.03 -1.33 -18.96
C LEU A 87 2.22 0.00 -18.21
N GLN A 88 1.40 0.27 -17.19
CA GLN A 88 1.58 1.43 -16.32
C GLN A 88 2.93 1.38 -15.59
N ALA A 89 3.27 0.24 -14.97
CA ALA A 89 4.54 0.08 -14.26
C ALA A 89 5.74 0.17 -15.21
N ALA A 90 5.68 -0.46 -16.38
CA ALA A 90 6.71 -0.38 -17.40
C ALA A 90 6.89 1.05 -17.95
N PHE A 91 5.79 1.79 -18.15
CA PHE A 91 5.83 3.19 -18.55
C PHE A 91 6.59 4.05 -17.54
N TYR A 92 6.24 3.97 -16.24
CA TYR A 92 6.96 4.72 -15.20
C TYR A 92 8.43 4.32 -15.13
N SER A 93 8.69 3.02 -15.14
CA SER A 93 10.06 2.51 -15.07
C SER A 93 10.90 3.01 -16.24
N ALA A 94 10.40 2.91 -17.48
CA ALA A 94 11.11 3.35 -18.68
C ALA A 94 11.22 4.88 -18.77
N ALA A 95 10.13 5.62 -18.50
CA ALA A 95 10.11 7.07 -18.59
C ALA A 95 11.05 7.73 -17.57
N LEU A 96 11.06 7.26 -16.33
CA LEU A 96 11.95 7.77 -15.30
C LEU A 96 13.41 7.40 -15.59
N THR A 97 13.69 6.17 -16.03
CA THR A 97 15.04 5.79 -16.45
C THR A 97 15.54 6.64 -17.59
N ALA A 98 14.72 6.87 -18.62
CA ALA A 98 15.08 7.74 -19.75
C ALA A 98 15.32 9.19 -19.29
N LEU A 99 14.46 9.74 -18.42
CA LEU A 99 14.62 11.08 -17.86
C LEU A 99 15.96 11.23 -17.12
N PHE A 100 16.28 10.30 -16.23
CA PHE A 100 17.58 10.34 -15.52
C PHE A 100 18.77 10.14 -16.45
N GLY A 101 18.64 9.31 -17.49
CA GLY A 101 19.68 9.15 -18.52
C GLY A 101 19.94 10.43 -19.31
N LEU A 102 18.91 11.22 -19.58
CA LEU A 102 19.04 12.52 -20.23
C LEU A 102 19.65 13.59 -19.29
N LEU A 103 19.29 13.57 -18.01
CA LEU A 103 19.81 14.54 -17.04
C LEU A 103 21.25 14.25 -16.60
N ALA A 104 21.69 12.99 -16.67
CA ALA A 104 23.04 12.55 -16.33
C ALA A 104 23.58 11.59 -17.41
N PRO A 105 23.97 12.11 -18.60
CA PRO A 105 24.49 11.30 -19.70
C PRO A 105 25.69 10.46 -19.26
N GLY A 106 25.69 9.17 -19.63
CA GLY A 106 26.74 8.22 -19.27
C GLY A 106 26.59 7.55 -17.89
N SER A 107 25.58 7.93 -17.10
CA SER A 107 25.31 7.29 -15.80
C SER A 107 24.62 5.92 -15.91
N LEU A 108 24.01 5.60 -17.07
CA LEU A 108 23.26 4.37 -17.31
C LEU A 108 24.04 3.41 -18.22
N ARG A 109 24.03 2.13 -17.86
CA ARG A 109 24.53 1.04 -18.70
C ARG A 109 23.42 0.56 -19.65
N VAL A 110 23.78 -0.15 -20.74
CA VAL A 110 22.79 -0.74 -21.68
C VAL A 110 21.76 -1.62 -20.96
N ARG A 111 22.19 -2.39 -19.95
CA ARG A 111 21.28 -3.18 -19.11
C ARG A 111 20.22 -2.32 -18.43
N ASP A 112 20.59 -1.13 -17.97
CA ASP A 112 19.70 -0.21 -17.25
C ASP A 112 18.65 0.41 -18.20
N MET A 113 18.84 0.32 -19.51
CA MET A 113 17.87 0.76 -20.50
C MET A 113 16.82 -0.30 -20.83
N ILE A 114 17.16 -1.59 -20.74
CA ILE A 114 16.27 -2.71 -21.07
C ILE A 114 15.50 -3.20 -19.84
N ALA A 115 16.18 -3.27 -18.69
CA ALA A 115 15.58 -3.73 -17.44
C ALA A 115 14.25 -3.03 -17.06
N PRO A 116 14.10 -1.70 -17.29
CA PRO A 116 12.84 -0.99 -17.00
C PRO A 116 11.61 -1.50 -17.75
N LEU A 117 11.78 -2.16 -18.88
CA LEU A 117 10.68 -2.76 -19.63
C LEU A 117 10.09 -4.01 -18.94
N PHE A 118 10.82 -4.59 -18.00
CA PHE A 118 10.43 -5.81 -17.28
C PHE A 118 10.36 -5.59 -15.75
N PRO A 119 9.54 -4.63 -15.26
CA PRO A 119 9.56 -4.21 -13.86
C PRO A 119 9.22 -5.32 -12.87
N VAL A 120 8.43 -6.32 -13.27
CA VAL A 120 8.06 -7.48 -12.43
C VAL A 120 9.26 -8.43 -12.26
N LEU A 121 9.92 -8.79 -13.38
CA LEU A 121 11.04 -9.75 -13.36
C LEU A 121 12.29 -9.18 -12.68
N ASN A 122 12.50 -7.86 -12.81
CA ASN A 122 13.62 -7.19 -12.17
C ASN A 122 13.33 -6.76 -10.72
N GLY A 123 12.11 -7.01 -10.21
CA GLY A 123 11.73 -6.61 -8.86
C GLY A 123 11.78 -5.10 -8.61
N THR A 124 11.68 -4.28 -9.68
CA THR A 124 11.77 -2.81 -9.59
C THR A 124 10.83 -2.23 -8.54
N TYR A 125 9.64 -2.81 -8.45
CA TYR A 125 8.60 -2.44 -7.49
C TYR A 125 8.11 -3.70 -6.76
N TRP A 126 8.67 -3.96 -5.59
CA TRP A 126 8.39 -5.20 -4.84
C TRP A 126 6.89 -5.47 -4.65
N TYR A 127 6.11 -4.43 -4.26
CA TYR A 127 4.67 -4.59 -4.04
C TYR A 127 3.94 -4.94 -5.33
N PHE A 128 4.30 -4.28 -6.44
CA PHE A 128 3.70 -4.57 -7.74
C PHE A 128 4.05 -5.98 -8.22
N SER A 129 5.30 -6.43 -8.05
CA SER A 129 5.72 -7.79 -8.41
C SER A 129 4.95 -8.85 -7.61
N ALA A 130 4.80 -8.64 -6.29
CA ALA A 130 4.00 -9.51 -5.44
C ALA A 130 2.50 -9.46 -5.81
N TYR A 131 1.97 -8.27 -6.07
CA TYR A 131 0.58 -8.09 -6.49
C TYR A 131 0.29 -8.72 -7.85
N PHE A 132 1.25 -8.65 -8.79
CA PHE A 132 1.14 -9.31 -10.09
C PHE A 132 0.97 -10.83 -9.96
N ALA A 133 1.78 -11.45 -9.10
CA ALA A 133 1.68 -12.87 -8.82
C ALA A 133 0.33 -13.24 -8.16
N ILE A 134 -0.10 -12.47 -7.15
CA ILE A 134 -1.41 -12.68 -6.51
C ILE A 134 -2.54 -12.50 -7.50
N PHE A 135 -2.48 -11.51 -8.38
CA PHE A 135 -3.54 -11.28 -9.37
C PHE A 135 -3.83 -12.51 -10.24
N LEU A 136 -2.80 -13.26 -10.60
CA LEU A 136 -2.94 -14.52 -11.34
C LEU A 136 -3.59 -15.63 -10.49
N LEU A 137 -3.42 -15.58 -9.18
CA LEU A 137 -4.01 -16.54 -8.24
C LEU A 137 -5.42 -16.14 -7.78
N MET A 138 -5.83 -14.86 -7.92
CA MET A 138 -7.14 -14.36 -7.45
C MET A 138 -8.33 -15.21 -7.91
N PRO A 139 -8.45 -15.67 -9.17
CA PRO A 139 -9.60 -16.48 -9.58
C PRO A 139 -9.76 -17.79 -8.76
N PHE A 140 -8.64 -18.41 -8.41
CA PHE A 140 -8.63 -19.64 -7.60
C PHE A 140 -8.94 -19.34 -6.13
N LEU A 141 -8.36 -18.28 -5.59
CA LEU A 141 -8.62 -17.81 -4.22
C LEU A 141 -10.10 -17.41 -4.05
N ASP A 142 -10.68 -16.72 -5.03
CA ASP A 142 -12.09 -16.34 -5.03
C ASP A 142 -13.01 -17.55 -5.04
N SER A 143 -12.70 -18.55 -5.88
CA SER A 143 -13.46 -19.79 -5.94
C SER A 143 -13.40 -20.55 -4.62
N ALA A 144 -12.23 -20.61 -3.99
CA ALA A 144 -12.06 -21.23 -2.68
C ALA A 144 -12.87 -20.49 -1.60
N LEU A 145 -12.79 -19.14 -1.56
CA LEU A 145 -13.52 -18.34 -0.60
C LEU A 145 -15.04 -18.44 -0.76
N ALA A 146 -15.52 -18.45 -2.00
CA ALA A 146 -16.96 -18.55 -2.30
C ALA A 146 -17.59 -19.89 -1.85
N ALA A 147 -16.78 -20.96 -1.74
CA ALA A 147 -17.21 -22.26 -1.26
C ALA A 147 -17.30 -22.37 0.28
N LEU A 148 -16.79 -21.38 1.02
CA LEU A 148 -16.75 -21.43 2.50
C LEU A 148 -18.07 -21.02 3.13
N SER A 149 -18.49 -21.75 4.15
CA SER A 149 -19.51 -21.28 5.08
C SER A 149 -18.95 -20.15 5.97
N PRO A 150 -19.80 -19.29 6.62
CA PRO A 150 -19.35 -18.26 7.52
C PRO A 150 -18.43 -18.78 8.63
N ALA A 151 -18.74 -19.96 9.19
CA ALA A 151 -17.92 -20.60 10.22
C ALA A 151 -16.56 -21.07 9.69
N ALA A 152 -16.52 -21.60 8.46
CA ALA A 152 -15.29 -22.02 7.81
C ALA A 152 -14.40 -20.81 7.42
N ALA A 153 -15.00 -19.72 6.95
CA ALA A 153 -14.29 -18.48 6.66
C ALA A 153 -13.68 -17.85 7.94
N GLY A 154 -14.43 -17.88 9.06
CA GLY A 154 -13.91 -17.45 10.36
C GLY A 154 -12.73 -18.30 10.84
N ARG A 155 -12.80 -19.63 10.68
CA ARG A 155 -11.68 -20.53 11.00
C ARG A 155 -10.47 -20.27 10.10
N LEU A 156 -10.69 -20.09 8.78
CA LEU A 156 -9.60 -19.75 7.86
C LEU A 156 -8.92 -18.46 8.29
N ALA A 157 -9.68 -17.40 8.58
CA ALA A 157 -9.11 -16.13 9.05
C ALA A 157 -8.29 -16.31 10.34
N ALA A 158 -8.80 -17.08 11.30
CA ALA A 158 -8.09 -17.37 12.55
C ALA A 158 -6.78 -18.13 12.30
N VAL A 159 -6.79 -19.16 11.44
CA VAL A 159 -5.59 -19.93 11.09
C VAL A 159 -4.57 -19.06 10.37
N LEU A 160 -4.99 -18.23 9.39
CA LEU A 160 -4.10 -17.33 8.68
C LEU A 160 -3.40 -16.35 9.64
N ILE A 161 -4.14 -15.78 10.58
CA ILE A 161 -3.59 -14.88 11.60
C ILE A 161 -2.66 -15.65 12.54
N ALA A 162 -3.08 -16.82 13.03
CA ALA A 162 -2.28 -17.61 13.95
C ALA A 162 -0.94 -18.03 13.33
N VAL A 163 -0.93 -18.48 12.07
CA VAL A 163 0.27 -18.99 11.39
C VAL A 163 1.15 -17.85 10.89
N PHE A 164 0.61 -16.96 10.06
CA PHE A 164 1.42 -15.98 9.32
C PHE A 164 1.69 -14.67 10.09
N SER A 165 1.03 -14.48 11.22
CA SER A 165 1.22 -13.28 12.04
C SER A 165 1.71 -13.64 13.45
N VAL A 166 0.92 -14.42 14.22
CA VAL A 166 1.26 -14.72 15.61
C VAL A 166 2.47 -15.66 15.68
N ALA A 167 2.44 -16.80 14.98
CA ALA A 167 3.54 -17.76 15.00
C ALA A 167 4.82 -17.18 14.39
N ASP A 168 4.71 -16.35 13.33
CA ASP A 168 5.86 -15.63 12.78
C ASP A 168 6.49 -14.66 13.80
N PHE A 169 5.67 -13.97 14.60
CA PHE A 169 6.14 -13.06 15.64
C PHE A 169 6.81 -13.75 16.81
N ILE A 170 6.30 -14.91 17.26
CA ILE A 170 6.87 -15.66 18.40
C ILE A 170 8.00 -16.60 18.00
N SER A 171 8.17 -16.90 16.71
CA SER A 171 9.27 -17.73 16.21
C SER A 171 10.59 -16.96 16.24
N PRO A 172 11.71 -17.54 16.71
CA PRO A 172 13.02 -16.87 16.69
C PRO A 172 13.51 -16.60 15.26
N GLU A 173 13.11 -17.43 14.29
CA GLU A 173 13.48 -17.30 12.89
C GLU A 173 12.26 -17.14 11.98
N GLU A 174 12.48 -16.74 10.73
CA GLU A 174 11.45 -16.64 9.73
C GLU A 174 11.11 -18.01 9.14
N VAL A 175 10.00 -18.60 9.57
CA VAL A 175 9.58 -19.96 9.16
C VAL A 175 8.73 -19.98 7.91
N PHE A 176 7.92 -18.94 7.70
CA PHE A 176 6.85 -18.94 6.70
C PHE A 176 7.17 -18.10 5.45
N SER A 177 8.40 -17.70 5.24
CA SER A 177 8.87 -16.89 4.09
C SER A 177 8.02 -15.64 3.84
N THR A 178 7.55 -15.01 4.93
CA THR A 178 6.74 -13.79 4.89
C THR A 178 7.57 -12.54 4.59
N ARG A 179 8.88 -12.59 4.86
CA ARG A 179 9.84 -11.48 4.72
C ARG A 179 9.37 -10.20 5.42
N GLY A 180 8.83 -10.34 6.64
CA GLY A 180 8.24 -9.21 7.35
C GLY A 180 7.06 -8.57 6.63
N GLY A 181 6.45 -9.28 5.66
CA GLY A 181 5.33 -8.82 4.84
C GLY A 181 5.69 -8.43 3.41
N TYR A 182 6.96 -8.42 3.03
CA TYR A 182 7.43 -8.14 1.67
C TYR A 182 7.37 -9.39 0.77
N SER A 183 6.23 -10.11 0.76
CA SER A 183 6.10 -11.37 0.05
C SER A 183 4.72 -11.57 -0.58
N VAL A 184 4.68 -12.46 -1.57
CA VAL A 184 3.43 -12.93 -2.21
C VAL A 184 2.54 -13.63 -1.18
N ALA A 185 3.15 -14.43 -0.27
CA ALA A 185 2.42 -15.17 0.75
C ALA A 185 1.65 -14.22 1.69
N TRP A 186 2.30 -13.15 2.17
CA TRP A 186 1.62 -12.18 3.03
C TRP A 186 0.50 -11.43 2.31
N LEU A 187 0.71 -11.02 1.05
CA LEU A 187 -0.36 -10.40 0.28
C LEU A 187 -1.53 -11.36 0.02
N ALA A 188 -1.27 -12.67 -0.13
CA ALA A 188 -2.33 -13.67 -0.23
C ALA A 188 -3.14 -13.76 1.07
N VAL A 189 -2.47 -13.76 2.22
CA VAL A 189 -3.13 -13.73 3.54
C VAL A 189 -4.05 -12.50 3.64
N LEU A 190 -3.55 -11.32 3.32
CA LEU A 190 -4.34 -10.09 3.38
C LEU A 190 -5.50 -10.09 2.38
N TYR A 191 -5.29 -10.63 1.17
CA TYR A 191 -6.35 -10.81 0.19
C TYR A 191 -7.46 -11.72 0.70
N LEU A 192 -7.10 -12.87 1.26
CA LEU A 192 -8.06 -13.82 1.84
C LEU A 192 -8.81 -13.21 3.01
N LEU A 193 -8.13 -12.50 3.92
CA LEU A 193 -8.78 -11.79 5.04
C LEU A 193 -9.75 -10.72 4.55
N GLY A 194 -9.36 -9.92 3.55
CA GLY A 194 -10.23 -8.93 2.92
C GLY A 194 -11.44 -9.56 2.22
N GLY A 195 -11.24 -10.69 1.54
CA GLY A 195 -12.30 -11.48 0.91
C GLY A 195 -13.28 -12.08 1.93
N CYS A 196 -12.79 -12.62 3.04
CA CYS A 196 -13.63 -13.08 4.15
C CYS A 196 -14.51 -11.95 4.70
N LEU A 197 -13.94 -10.75 4.93
CA LEU A 197 -14.70 -9.58 5.38
C LEU A 197 -15.78 -9.16 4.39
N ARG A 198 -15.56 -9.35 3.09
CA ARG A 198 -16.53 -9.02 2.04
C ARG A 198 -17.68 -10.00 1.96
N LEU A 199 -17.36 -11.30 1.98
CA LEU A 199 -18.35 -12.37 1.80
C LEU A 199 -19.12 -12.67 3.11
N HIS A 200 -18.45 -12.54 4.24
CA HIS A 200 -18.98 -12.85 5.56
C HIS A 200 -18.72 -11.70 6.54
N PRO A 201 -19.39 -10.53 6.32
CA PRO A 201 -19.17 -9.37 7.19
C PRO A 201 -19.62 -9.68 8.61
N PRO A 202 -18.88 -9.20 9.63
CA PRO A 202 -19.28 -9.36 11.02
C PRO A 202 -20.66 -8.76 11.28
N ALA A 203 -21.52 -9.49 12.01
CA ALA A 203 -22.89 -9.05 12.32
C ALA A 203 -22.92 -7.74 13.14
N ARG A 204 -21.92 -7.53 13.98
CA ARG A 204 -21.78 -6.32 14.81
C ARG A 204 -20.36 -5.79 14.66
N LEU A 205 -20.25 -4.51 14.36
CA LEU A 205 -18.97 -3.81 14.32
C LEU A 205 -18.96 -2.73 15.41
N PRO A 206 -17.81 -2.50 16.08
CA PRO A 206 -17.66 -1.42 17.02
C PRO A 206 -17.95 -0.06 16.39
N ARG A 207 -18.19 0.95 17.20
CA ARG A 207 -18.36 2.33 16.73
C ARG A 207 -17.05 2.81 16.02
N PRO A 208 -17.13 3.66 14.97
CA PRO A 208 -15.94 4.11 14.24
C PRO A 208 -14.86 4.72 15.13
N TRP A 209 -15.22 5.49 16.15
CA TRP A 209 -14.26 6.09 17.05
C TRP A 209 -13.49 5.04 17.89
N LEU A 210 -14.14 3.94 18.33
CA LEU A 210 -13.47 2.83 19.01
C LEU A 210 -12.48 2.12 18.09
N LEU A 211 -12.83 1.98 16.81
CA LEU A 211 -11.94 1.42 15.81
C LEU A 211 -10.72 2.35 15.56
N LEU A 212 -10.93 3.66 15.49
CA LEU A 212 -9.83 4.63 15.36
C LEU A 212 -8.92 4.64 16.60
N THR A 213 -9.51 4.52 17.80
CA THR A 213 -8.73 4.37 19.04
C THR A 213 -7.95 3.06 19.02
N GLY A 214 -8.54 1.95 18.55
CA GLY A 214 -7.84 0.67 18.36
C GLY A 214 -6.68 0.80 17.36
N TYR A 215 -6.90 1.43 16.21
CA TYR A 215 -5.85 1.71 15.24
C TYR A 215 -4.66 2.45 15.86
N ALA A 216 -4.92 3.56 16.54
CA ALA A 216 -3.86 4.33 17.20
C ALA A 216 -3.21 3.54 18.35
N GLY A 217 -4.03 2.88 19.17
CA GLY A 217 -3.56 2.12 20.33
C GLY A 217 -2.65 0.95 19.92
N PHE A 218 -3.03 0.13 18.93
CA PHE A 218 -2.19 -0.96 18.45
C PHE A 218 -0.92 -0.47 17.80
N SER A 219 -0.96 0.63 17.04
CA SER A 219 0.23 1.22 16.44
C SER A 219 1.21 1.73 17.49
N LEU A 220 0.73 2.46 18.49
CA LEU A 220 1.57 2.98 19.58
C LEU A 220 2.07 1.87 20.51
N LEU A 221 1.27 0.83 20.75
CA LEU A 221 1.70 -0.35 21.50
C LEU A 221 2.82 -1.10 20.76
N ALA A 222 2.75 -1.19 19.43
CA ALA A 222 3.83 -1.77 18.62
C ALA A 222 5.12 -0.94 18.71
N LEU A 223 5.01 0.38 18.71
CA LEU A 223 6.16 1.26 18.92
C LEU A 223 6.76 1.07 20.32
N ALA A 224 5.93 1.05 21.35
CA ALA A 224 6.37 0.83 22.73
C ALA A 224 7.06 -0.54 22.87
N GLY A 225 6.46 -1.61 22.35
CA GLY A 225 7.04 -2.95 22.36
C GLY A 225 8.38 -3.02 21.60
N LYS A 226 8.47 -2.40 20.44
CA LYS A 226 9.73 -2.29 19.68
C LYS A 226 10.81 -1.55 20.45
N THR A 227 10.45 -0.51 21.20
CA THR A 227 11.42 0.37 21.87
C THR A 227 11.87 -0.20 23.22
N PHE A 228 10.94 -0.78 23.99
CA PHE A 228 11.20 -1.27 25.34
C PHE A 228 11.36 -2.78 25.43
N GLY A 229 10.93 -3.50 24.39
CA GLY A 229 11.09 -4.95 24.33
C GLY A 229 12.56 -5.33 24.13
N VAL A 230 13.07 -6.17 25.01
CA VAL A 230 14.46 -6.66 24.93
C VAL A 230 14.49 -7.85 23.99
N SER A 231 15.05 -7.66 22.79
CA SER A 231 15.34 -8.74 21.87
C SER A 231 16.71 -9.30 22.19
N GLN A 232 16.77 -10.44 22.90
CA GLN A 232 18.02 -11.17 23.08
C GLN A 232 18.11 -12.32 22.07
N PRO A 233 19.32 -12.73 21.63
CA PRO A 233 19.49 -13.90 20.78
C PRO A 233 18.83 -15.13 21.42
N GLY A 234 17.97 -15.83 20.66
CA GLY A 234 17.26 -17.02 21.14
C GLY A 234 15.98 -16.76 21.93
N THR A 235 15.53 -15.50 22.07
CA THR A 235 14.21 -15.21 22.68
C THR A 235 13.08 -15.48 21.70
N PHE A 236 11.95 -15.98 22.24
CA PHE A 236 10.76 -16.32 21.45
C PHE A 236 10.03 -15.13 20.82
N PHE A 237 10.27 -13.89 21.22
CA PHE A 237 9.52 -12.74 20.72
C PHE A 237 10.41 -11.81 19.90
N LYS A 238 10.00 -11.52 18.66
CA LYS A 238 10.69 -10.58 17.77
C LYS A 238 10.26 -9.13 18.04
N TRP A 239 10.57 -8.60 19.23
CA TRP A 239 10.16 -7.24 19.61
C TRP A 239 10.58 -6.18 18.60
N GLY A 240 11.75 -6.32 18.00
CA GLY A 240 12.25 -5.39 16.96
C GLY A 240 11.38 -5.34 15.69
N THR A 241 10.58 -6.38 15.44
CA THR A 241 9.74 -6.50 14.24
C THR A 241 8.27 -6.08 14.45
N LEU A 242 7.92 -5.53 15.61
CA LEU A 242 6.52 -5.16 15.91
C LEU A 242 5.92 -4.12 14.95
N LEU A 243 6.75 -3.34 14.26
CA LEU A 243 6.30 -2.44 13.19
C LEU A 243 6.33 -3.08 11.79
N SER A 244 6.73 -4.38 11.66
CA SER A 244 6.64 -5.09 10.38
C SER A 244 5.19 -5.37 9.99
N TYR A 245 4.92 -5.54 8.71
CA TYR A 245 3.57 -5.78 8.20
C TYR A 245 2.96 -7.08 8.74
N THR A 246 3.77 -8.10 9.02
CA THR A 246 3.30 -9.39 9.59
C THR A 246 2.98 -9.32 11.07
N SER A 247 3.40 -8.26 11.77
CA SER A 247 3.13 -8.11 13.21
C SER A 247 1.64 -8.19 13.52
N PRO A 248 1.23 -8.95 14.56
CA PRO A 248 -0.16 -9.01 14.98
C PRO A 248 -0.74 -7.63 15.30
N LEU A 249 0.05 -6.74 15.89
CA LEU A 249 -0.38 -5.39 16.23
C LEU A 249 -0.59 -4.54 14.96
N MET A 250 0.27 -4.66 13.95
CA MET A 250 0.09 -3.96 12.68
C MET A 250 -1.09 -4.51 11.87
N LEU A 251 -1.34 -5.81 11.92
CA LEU A 251 -2.52 -6.40 11.29
C LEU A 251 -3.81 -5.92 11.97
N LEU A 252 -3.85 -5.91 13.30
CA LEU A 252 -5.00 -5.39 14.06
C LEU A 252 -5.21 -3.90 13.82
N SER A 253 -4.13 -3.11 13.77
CA SER A 253 -4.16 -1.69 13.42
C SER A 253 -4.78 -1.49 12.03
N ALA A 254 -4.36 -2.24 11.03
CA ALA A 254 -4.92 -2.19 9.67
C ALA A 254 -6.40 -2.57 9.63
N LEU A 255 -6.79 -3.63 10.32
CA LEU A 255 -8.20 -4.06 10.42
C LEU A 255 -9.06 -2.98 11.07
N CYS A 256 -8.56 -2.38 12.15
CA CYS A 256 -9.27 -1.29 12.83
C CYS A 256 -9.43 -0.07 11.89
N LEU A 257 -8.38 0.37 11.22
CA LEU A 257 -8.44 1.50 10.29
C LEU A 257 -9.36 1.19 9.10
N PHE A 258 -9.24 -0.01 8.52
CA PHE A 258 -10.11 -0.47 7.42
C PHE A 258 -11.58 -0.41 7.83
N LEU A 259 -11.94 -1.01 8.96
CA LEU A 259 -13.32 -1.06 9.44
C LEU A 259 -13.84 0.31 9.87
N ALA A 260 -12.99 1.17 10.44
CA ALA A 260 -13.36 2.53 10.80
C ALA A 260 -13.76 3.34 9.56
N LEU A 261 -12.91 3.34 8.51
CA LEU A 261 -13.16 4.10 7.29
C LEU A 261 -14.30 3.48 6.45
N TYR A 262 -14.41 2.15 6.45
CA TYR A 262 -15.55 1.45 5.83
C TYR A 262 -16.89 1.87 6.43
N ARG A 263 -16.95 2.20 7.73
CA ARG A 263 -18.16 2.61 8.46
C ARG A 263 -18.39 4.12 8.50
N LEU A 264 -17.48 4.91 7.97
CA LEU A 264 -17.69 6.36 7.93
C LEU A 264 -18.98 6.70 7.21
N PRO A 265 -19.72 7.72 7.69
CA PRO A 265 -20.82 8.29 6.94
C PRO A 265 -20.29 8.83 5.60
N ALA A 266 -21.20 9.09 4.65
CA ALA A 266 -20.84 9.68 3.37
C ALA A 266 -20.03 10.96 3.59
N LEU A 267 -18.88 11.05 2.92
CA LEU A 267 -18.09 12.26 2.92
C LEU A 267 -18.90 13.43 2.28
N PRO A 268 -18.67 14.67 2.71
CA PRO A 268 -19.20 15.83 2.00
C PRO A 268 -18.86 15.77 0.50
N ALA A 269 -19.79 16.19 -0.36
CA ALA A 269 -19.65 16.01 -1.81
C ALA A 269 -18.33 16.51 -2.41
N PRO A 270 -17.74 17.65 -1.98
CA PRO A 270 -16.42 18.07 -2.46
C PRO A 270 -15.32 17.09 -2.10
N ALA A 271 -15.27 16.63 -0.84
CA ALA A 271 -14.28 15.67 -0.37
C ALA A 271 -14.44 14.31 -1.08
N ALA A 272 -15.66 13.81 -1.23
CA ALA A 272 -15.93 12.57 -1.95
C ALA A 272 -15.43 12.63 -3.41
N ARG A 273 -15.62 13.77 -4.11
CA ARG A 273 -15.10 13.97 -5.47
C ARG A 273 -13.59 13.92 -5.54
N VAL A 274 -12.89 14.59 -4.61
CA VAL A 274 -11.43 14.57 -4.53
C VAL A 274 -10.95 13.15 -4.27
N MET A 275 -11.53 12.45 -3.29
CA MET A 275 -11.11 11.08 -2.94
C MET A 275 -11.32 10.10 -4.10
N SER A 276 -12.46 10.16 -4.78
CA SER A 276 -12.75 9.29 -5.92
C SER A 276 -11.92 9.63 -7.16
N PHE A 277 -11.50 10.89 -7.33
CA PHE A 277 -10.57 11.29 -8.37
C PHE A 277 -9.15 10.75 -8.09
N CYS A 278 -8.64 10.91 -6.87
CA CYS A 278 -7.28 10.49 -6.50
C CYS A 278 -7.14 8.96 -6.41
N ALA A 279 -8.16 8.24 -5.94
CA ALA A 279 -8.07 6.82 -5.63
C ALA A 279 -7.56 5.94 -6.80
N PRO A 280 -8.02 6.06 -8.05
CA PRO A 280 -7.49 5.29 -9.17
C PRO A 280 -6.08 5.71 -9.60
N LEU A 281 -5.65 6.94 -9.26
CA LEU A 281 -4.34 7.49 -9.60
C LEU A 281 -3.27 7.20 -8.53
N SER A 282 -3.68 6.73 -7.35
CA SER A 282 -2.78 6.52 -6.21
C SER A 282 -1.68 5.49 -6.49
N PHE A 283 -1.89 4.53 -7.40
CA PHE A 283 -0.86 3.59 -7.81
C PHE A 283 0.30 4.28 -8.55
N GLY A 284 0.02 5.32 -9.34
CA GLY A 284 1.05 6.14 -9.98
C GLY A 284 1.93 6.88 -8.98
N VAL A 285 1.38 7.30 -7.83
CA VAL A 285 2.17 7.87 -6.73
C VAL A 285 3.24 6.89 -6.27
N TYR A 286 2.87 5.60 -6.06
CA TYR A 286 3.81 4.55 -5.69
C TYR A 286 4.89 4.36 -6.76
N LEU A 287 4.49 4.21 -8.02
CA LEU A 287 5.42 3.97 -9.12
C LEU A 287 6.41 5.12 -9.33
N LEU A 288 6.00 6.36 -9.06
CA LEU A 288 6.86 7.52 -9.19
C LEU A 288 7.91 7.57 -8.07
N HIS A 289 7.48 7.59 -6.80
CA HIS A 289 8.41 7.85 -5.70
C HIS A 289 9.22 6.63 -5.26
N ALA A 290 8.73 5.41 -5.51
CA ALA A 290 9.45 4.18 -5.22
C ALA A 290 10.37 3.72 -6.37
N HIS A 291 10.46 4.46 -7.47
CA HIS A 291 11.40 4.15 -8.55
C HIS A 291 12.85 4.23 -8.04
N PRO A 292 13.72 3.24 -8.35
CA PRO A 292 15.08 3.17 -7.79
C PRO A 292 15.90 4.46 -7.99
N LEU A 293 15.81 5.11 -9.16
CA LEU A 293 16.52 6.36 -9.43
C LEU A 293 15.92 7.55 -8.65
N VAL A 294 14.59 7.64 -8.54
CA VAL A 294 13.93 8.66 -7.70
C VAL A 294 14.29 8.43 -6.24
N TRP A 295 14.24 7.18 -5.81
CA TRP A 295 14.64 6.80 -4.45
C TRP A 295 16.07 7.22 -4.11
N SER A 296 17.03 6.85 -4.94
CA SER A 296 18.45 7.11 -4.67
C SER A 296 18.85 8.60 -4.81
N HIS A 297 18.27 9.31 -5.78
CA HIS A 297 18.69 10.69 -6.08
C HIS A 297 17.82 11.77 -5.43
N LEU A 298 16.52 11.51 -5.24
CA LEU A 298 15.58 12.56 -4.79
C LEU A 298 14.99 12.30 -3.39
N LEU A 299 15.04 11.07 -2.89
CA LEU A 299 14.43 10.74 -1.60
C LEU A 299 15.45 10.38 -0.52
N SER A 300 16.38 9.48 -0.80
CA SER A 300 17.32 8.94 0.19
C SER A 300 18.17 10.04 0.84
N GLY A 301 18.05 10.15 2.17
CA GLY A 301 18.75 11.14 2.97
C GLY A 301 18.25 12.59 2.83
N ARG A 302 17.29 12.86 1.93
CA ARG A 302 16.92 14.22 1.55
C ARG A 302 16.03 14.95 2.56
N THR A 303 15.45 14.27 3.52
CA THR A 303 14.60 14.89 4.57
C THR A 303 15.27 14.93 5.94
N ALA A 304 16.49 14.43 6.07
CA ALA A 304 17.25 14.44 7.32
C ALA A 304 17.40 15.84 7.92
N PHE A 305 17.50 16.90 7.09
CA PHE A 305 17.61 18.29 7.55
C PHE A 305 16.41 18.76 8.39
N LEU A 306 15.23 18.12 8.23
CA LEU A 306 14.06 18.45 9.04
C LEU A 306 14.27 18.19 10.53
N ALA A 307 15.22 17.32 10.90
CA ALA A 307 15.59 17.04 12.28
C ALA A 307 16.16 18.27 13.04
N GLN A 308 16.57 19.32 12.34
CA GLN A 308 17.10 20.56 12.96
C GLN A 308 16.01 21.44 13.56
N PHE A 309 14.75 21.30 13.08
CA PHE A 309 13.64 22.14 13.48
C PHE A 309 12.99 21.64 14.80
N SER A 310 12.15 22.49 15.39
CA SER A 310 11.33 22.10 16.53
C SER A 310 10.38 20.97 16.20
N THR A 311 9.89 20.23 17.21
CA THR A 311 9.01 19.07 16.99
C THR A 311 7.80 19.37 16.10
N PRO A 312 7.03 20.47 16.31
CA PRO A 312 5.90 20.78 15.44
C PRO A 312 6.33 21.07 13.99
N LEU A 313 7.43 21.80 13.78
CA LEU A 313 7.93 22.13 12.44
C LEU A 313 8.50 20.91 11.74
N CYS A 314 9.16 20.00 12.45
CA CYS A 314 9.67 18.74 11.92
C CYS A 314 8.51 17.86 11.44
N LEU A 315 7.45 17.68 12.24
CA LEU A 315 6.24 16.96 11.85
C LEU A 315 5.52 17.61 10.65
N ALA A 316 5.33 18.93 10.72
CA ALA A 316 4.70 19.68 9.63
C ALA A 316 5.50 19.58 8.33
N GLY A 317 6.84 19.64 8.42
CA GLY A 317 7.74 19.46 7.28
C GLY A 317 7.64 18.07 6.67
N ALA A 318 7.64 17.00 7.48
CA ALA A 318 7.47 15.64 7.01
C ALA A 318 6.12 15.45 6.31
N LEU A 319 5.04 15.97 6.90
CA LEU A 319 3.70 15.94 6.30
C LEU A 319 3.63 16.75 5.00
N ALA A 320 4.23 17.95 4.96
CA ALA A 320 4.24 18.79 3.77
C ALA A 320 4.99 18.14 2.61
N VAL A 321 6.17 17.54 2.87
CA VAL A 321 6.93 16.78 1.87
C VAL A 321 6.13 15.56 1.40
N GLY A 322 5.51 14.82 2.31
CA GLY A 322 4.67 13.68 1.98
C GLY A 322 3.48 14.06 1.09
N LEU A 323 2.78 15.12 1.44
CA LEU A 323 1.67 15.65 0.65
C LEU A 323 2.13 16.18 -0.72
N ALA A 324 3.29 16.83 -0.80
CA ALA A 324 3.85 17.29 -2.06
C ALA A 324 4.17 16.12 -3.00
N ILE A 325 4.83 15.07 -2.50
CA ILE A 325 5.12 13.85 -3.27
C ILE A 325 3.81 13.19 -3.73
N PHE A 326 2.83 13.09 -2.84
CA PHE A 326 1.51 12.54 -3.18
C PHE A 326 0.83 13.35 -4.30
N ALA A 327 0.78 14.66 -4.16
CA ALA A 327 0.13 15.55 -5.15
C ALA A 327 0.84 15.50 -6.51
N VAL A 328 2.19 15.54 -6.52
CA VAL A 328 3.00 15.39 -7.75
C VAL A 328 2.73 14.04 -8.41
N GLY A 329 2.69 12.96 -7.61
CA GLY A 329 2.39 11.62 -8.12
C GLY A 329 0.98 11.48 -8.71
N ILE A 330 -0.04 12.08 -8.08
CA ILE A 330 -1.41 12.16 -8.63
C ILE A 330 -1.42 12.94 -9.96
N GLY A 331 -0.76 14.10 -10.02
CA GLY A 331 -0.64 14.91 -11.23
C GLY A 331 0.07 14.16 -12.36
N ALA A 332 1.19 13.51 -12.06
CA ALA A 332 1.93 12.72 -13.03
C ALA A 332 1.09 11.55 -13.58
N ASP A 333 0.35 10.84 -12.72
CA ASP A 333 -0.47 9.72 -13.19
C ASP A 333 -1.73 10.21 -13.95
N TYR A 334 -2.25 11.36 -13.61
CA TYR A 334 -3.31 11.99 -14.40
C TYR A 334 -2.82 12.30 -15.82
N VAL A 335 -1.66 12.93 -15.97
CA VAL A 335 -1.04 13.19 -17.28
C VAL A 335 -0.81 11.90 -18.06
N ARG A 336 -0.21 10.87 -17.44
CA ARG A 336 -0.07 9.54 -18.04
C ARG A 336 -1.43 9.00 -18.53
N SER A 337 -2.48 9.13 -17.71
CA SER A 337 -3.81 8.64 -18.07
C SER A 337 -4.39 9.33 -19.33
N LEU A 338 -4.11 10.63 -19.50
CA LEU A 338 -4.49 11.37 -20.70
C LEU A 338 -3.73 10.88 -21.93
N ILE A 339 -2.41 10.68 -21.82
CA ILE A 339 -1.56 10.13 -22.90
C ILE A 339 -2.09 8.77 -23.35
N PHE A 340 -2.38 7.86 -22.41
CA PHE A 340 -2.88 6.53 -22.74
C PHE A 340 -4.26 6.55 -23.39
N ARG A 341 -5.15 7.45 -22.97
CA ARG A 341 -6.46 7.64 -23.60
C ARG A 341 -6.31 8.17 -25.05
N ALA A 342 -5.46 9.17 -25.25
CA ALA A 342 -5.20 9.73 -26.58
C ALA A 342 -4.61 8.64 -27.51
N GLY A 343 -3.60 7.89 -27.06
CA GLY A 343 -3.02 6.77 -27.81
C GLY A 343 -4.04 5.68 -28.16
N GLY A 344 -4.91 5.32 -27.23
CA GLY A 344 -6.00 4.36 -27.46
C GLY A 344 -6.98 4.82 -28.55
N HIS A 345 -7.34 6.11 -28.55
CA HIS A 345 -8.19 6.68 -29.60
C HIS A 345 -7.53 6.67 -30.99
N VAL A 346 -6.23 6.96 -31.08
CA VAL A 346 -5.49 6.92 -32.35
C VAL A 346 -5.44 5.49 -32.89
N ILE A 347 -5.09 4.51 -32.03
CA ILE A 347 -5.04 3.09 -32.44
C ILE A 347 -6.43 2.59 -32.86
N GLY A 348 -7.48 2.98 -32.16
CA GLY A 348 -8.87 2.64 -32.51
C GLY A 348 -9.26 3.18 -33.90
N ARG A 349 -8.89 4.42 -34.22
CA ARG A 349 -9.14 5.03 -35.55
C ARG A 349 -8.37 4.34 -36.65
N LEU A 350 -7.10 3.99 -36.41
CA LEU A 350 -6.27 3.28 -37.38
C LEU A 350 -6.83 1.89 -37.69
N ARG A 351 -7.32 1.16 -36.68
CA ARG A 351 -7.98 -0.14 -36.85
C ARG A 351 -9.30 -0.05 -37.60
N ALA A 352 -10.11 0.98 -37.32
CA ALA A 352 -11.36 1.23 -38.05
C ALA A 352 -11.14 1.59 -39.52
N GLY A 353 -10.05 2.34 -39.82
CA GLY A 353 -9.67 2.69 -41.18
C GLY A 353 -9.03 1.56 -41.99
N SER A 354 -8.48 0.52 -41.34
CA SER A 354 -7.84 -0.62 -42.00
C SER A 354 -8.78 -1.76 -42.35
N GLY A 355 -10.07 -1.67 -42.03
CA GLY A 355 -11.07 -2.71 -42.39
C GLY A 355 -10.85 -4.09 -41.78
N ALA A 356 -9.97 -4.23 -40.77
CA ALA A 356 -9.69 -5.51 -40.13
C ALA A 356 -10.81 -5.92 -39.18
N PRO A 357 -11.37 -7.15 -39.30
CA PRO A 357 -12.42 -7.61 -38.41
C PRO A 357 -11.92 -7.72 -36.97
N VAL A 358 -12.77 -7.30 -36.04
CA VAL A 358 -12.56 -7.48 -34.60
C VAL A 358 -12.80 -8.95 -34.29
N ASN A 359 -11.76 -9.73 -34.03
CA ASN A 359 -11.83 -11.05 -33.42
C ASN A 359 -11.73 -10.92 -31.90
#